data_62ce16c75d818543822c0a92f8afabbe
#
_entry.id   62ce16c75d818543822c0a92f8afabbe
#
_cell.length_a   1.000
_cell.length_b   1.000
_cell.length_c   1.000
_cell.angle_alpha   90.00
_cell.angle_beta   90.00
_cell.angle_gamma   90.00
#
_symmetry.space_group_name_H-M   'P 1'
#
loop_
_entity.id
_entity.type
_entity.pdbx_description
1 polymer ?
#
loop_
_entity_poly.entity_id
_entity_poly.type
_entity_poly.pdbx_seq_one_letter_code
_entity_poly.pdbx_strand_id
1 'polypeptide(L)'
;MKDLIDSFPGLDLPVSEVISRLESMWHSDTLGASSAFRASQMNVVLHFGWKVTQSQAHERFDALLAFAQRYPCRIIVLCPTRSMLDGSMRAKLFSQCYIGDSHREMCCCEALFLGYQPDDCGYLGNQVSVWLEPDLPVYHWYCGVSSSRIEQYFRTLLVGVRRTIFDSSYEEEDLTLLDWPDPHRLEDLANARLLPFRQAIGQYLSSYASEDLRCCLKKVTLRHIDVMRGEAQQLMHWIKGCLASCRSPEEAGAIPIQYQIERIADLGEEESLSLNFNYSDSREFKWRKFSDGPMGEIESSIGGKLEKISTRIEPLSAHQMIAEALFF
;
A
#
# COMPACT_ATOMS: atom_id res chain seq x y z
N MET A 1 6.37 -29.08 1.24
CA MET A 1 6.61 -27.63 1.24
C MET A 1 5.95 -27.10 2.49
N LYS A 2 6.66 -26.34 3.33
CA LYS A 2 6.07 -25.76 4.56
C LYS A 2 5.04 -24.71 4.19
N ASP A 3 3.95 -24.65 4.94
CA ASP A 3 2.95 -23.61 4.77
C ASP A 3 3.50 -22.24 5.18
N LEU A 4 2.92 -21.16 4.67
CA LEU A 4 3.39 -19.80 4.93
C LEU A 4 3.39 -19.46 6.42
N ILE A 5 2.37 -19.90 7.16
CA ILE A 5 2.26 -19.69 8.61
C ILE A 5 3.45 -20.27 9.37
N ASP A 6 4.08 -21.35 8.88
CA ASP A 6 5.23 -21.99 9.54
C ASP A 6 6.51 -21.13 9.50
N SER A 7 6.56 -20.17 8.58
CA SER A 7 7.73 -19.27 8.44
C SER A 7 7.69 -18.10 9.43
N PHE A 8 6.51 -17.77 9.97
CA PHE A 8 6.37 -16.66 10.89
C PHE A 8 6.73 -17.01 12.34
N PRO A 9 7.20 -16.02 13.12
CA PRO A 9 7.47 -16.20 14.54
C PRO A 9 6.16 -16.38 15.32
N GLY A 10 6.28 -16.83 16.55
CA GLY A 10 5.17 -16.92 17.49
C GLY A 10 4.99 -18.31 18.08
N LEU A 11 4.09 -18.40 19.04
CA LEU A 11 3.71 -19.61 19.74
C LEU A 11 2.53 -20.27 19.02
N ASP A 12 2.69 -21.52 18.58
CA ASP A 12 1.59 -22.32 18.03
C ASP A 12 0.55 -22.63 19.12
N LEU A 13 -0.71 -22.36 18.85
CA LEU A 13 -1.83 -22.54 19.78
C LEU A 13 -3.06 -23.09 19.04
N PRO A 14 -3.94 -23.83 19.72
CA PRO A 14 -5.30 -24.05 19.23
C PRO A 14 -6.02 -22.71 19.03
N VAL A 15 -6.81 -22.60 17.96
CA VAL A 15 -7.56 -21.37 17.63
C VAL A 15 -8.45 -20.93 18.82
N SER A 16 -9.04 -21.89 19.54
CA SER A 16 -9.89 -21.65 20.71
C SER A 16 -9.16 -21.04 21.91
N GLU A 17 -7.83 -21.17 21.97
CA GLU A 17 -7.04 -20.70 23.11
C GLU A 17 -6.39 -19.34 22.87
N VAL A 18 -6.41 -18.83 21.63
CA VAL A 18 -5.70 -17.61 21.24
C VAL A 18 -6.10 -16.40 22.10
N ILE A 19 -7.41 -16.17 22.26
CA ILE A 19 -7.92 -15.00 23.00
C ILE A 19 -7.60 -15.13 24.50
N SER A 20 -7.86 -16.29 25.11
CA SER A 20 -7.56 -16.49 26.54
C SER A 20 -6.07 -16.38 26.83
N ARG A 21 -5.21 -16.84 25.90
CA ARG A 21 -3.77 -16.72 26.03
C ARG A 21 -3.33 -15.26 25.92
N LEU A 22 -3.90 -14.53 24.95
CA LEU A 22 -3.66 -13.11 24.78
C LEU A 22 -4.03 -12.32 26.05
N GLU A 23 -5.22 -12.55 26.61
CA GLU A 23 -5.65 -11.93 27.86
C GLU A 23 -4.71 -12.26 29.01
N SER A 24 -4.31 -13.54 29.15
CA SER A 24 -3.39 -13.96 30.22
C SER A 24 -2.01 -13.31 30.13
N MET A 25 -1.52 -13.03 28.93
CA MET A 25 -0.23 -12.33 28.74
C MET A 25 -0.25 -10.92 29.31
N TRP A 26 -1.39 -10.25 29.23
CA TRP A 26 -1.54 -8.87 29.69
C TRP A 26 -1.93 -8.76 31.20
N HIS A 27 -2.42 -9.83 31.78
CA HIS A 27 -2.76 -9.86 33.22
C HIS A 27 -1.62 -10.38 34.11
N SER A 28 -0.53 -10.90 33.50
CA SER A 28 0.62 -11.37 34.26
C SER A 28 1.47 -10.19 34.72
N ASP A 29 1.50 -9.92 36.05
CA ASP A 29 2.31 -8.87 36.70
C ASP A 29 3.84 -9.02 36.50
N THR A 30 4.29 -10.06 35.81
CA THR A 30 5.70 -10.44 35.67
C THR A 30 6.53 -9.49 34.83
N LEU A 31 5.91 -8.61 34.06
CA LEU A 31 6.64 -7.63 33.20
C LEU A 31 6.59 -6.20 33.76
N GLY A 32 5.92 -5.93 34.87
CA GLY A 32 5.78 -4.57 35.41
C GLY A 32 5.09 -3.59 34.47
N ALA A 33 4.59 -4.09 33.35
CA ALA A 33 3.89 -3.32 32.34
C ALA A 33 2.42 -3.28 32.75
N SER A 34 1.99 -2.15 33.29
CA SER A 34 0.58 -1.92 33.56
C SER A 34 -0.21 -1.98 32.24
N SER A 35 -1.49 -2.34 32.30
CA SER A 35 -2.45 -2.33 31.19
C SER A 35 -2.49 -1.01 30.40
N ALA A 36 -1.85 0.05 30.90
CA ALA A 36 -1.72 1.35 30.27
C ALA A 36 -0.90 1.36 28.95
N PHE A 37 -0.14 0.30 28.67
CA PHE A 37 0.70 0.22 27.45
C PHE A 37 0.02 -0.52 26.28
N ARG A 38 -1.18 -1.06 26.49
CA ARG A 38 -2.00 -1.68 25.45
C ARG A 38 -3.01 -0.67 24.90
N ALA A 39 -2.54 0.27 24.14
CA ALA A 39 -3.42 1.26 23.51
C ALA A 39 -3.56 0.99 22.01
N SER A 40 -4.09 -0.20 21.63
CA SER A 40 -4.46 -0.43 20.23
C SER A 40 -5.45 0.65 19.77
N GLN A 41 -5.19 1.25 18.61
CA GLN A 41 -6.02 2.29 18.01
C GLN A 41 -6.83 1.75 16.83
N MET A 42 -6.47 0.58 16.32
CA MET A 42 -7.09 -0.05 15.16
C MET A 42 -6.78 -1.53 15.08
N ASN A 43 -7.52 -2.21 14.21
CA ASN A 43 -7.23 -3.56 13.77
C ASN A 43 -6.71 -3.52 12.33
N VAL A 44 -5.67 -4.29 12.01
CA VAL A 44 -5.16 -4.43 10.64
C VAL A 44 -5.12 -5.91 10.28
N VAL A 45 -5.87 -6.29 9.25
CA VAL A 45 -5.89 -7.66 8.72
C VAL A 45 -4.97 -7.71 7.52
N LEU A 46 -3.87 -8.47 7.60
CA LEU A 46 -2.95 -8.73 6.50
C LEU A 46 -3.27 -10.10 5.90
N HIS A 47 -3.75 -10.12 4.67
CA HIS A 47 -4.29 -11.30 4.03
C HIS A 47 -3.42 -11.74 2.87
N PHE A 48 -2.74 -12.87 3.02
CA PHE A 48 -1.88 -13.45 2.00
C PHE A 48 -2.64 -14.41 1.08
N GLY A 49 -2.30 -14.36 -0.20
CA GLY A 49 -2.73 -15.34 -1.19
C GLY A 49 -1.72 -16.47 -1.40
N TRP A 50 -2.08 -17.44 -2.23
CA TRP A 50 -1.29 -18.66 -2.48
C TRP A 50 0.07 -18.43 -3.17
N LYS A 51 0.18 -17.36 -3.94
CA LYS A 51 1.36 -17.07 -4.77
C LYS A 51 2.42 -16.26 -4.02
N VAL A 52 2.10 -15.76 -2.83
CA VAL A 52 3.03 -14.97 -2.02
C VAL A 52 4.16 -15.85 -1.52
N THR A 53 5.40 -15.45 -1.81
CA THR A 53 6.58 -16.13 -1.32
C THR A 53 6.84 -15.80 0.16
N GLN A 54 7.61 -16.66 0.86
CA GLN A 54 7.97 -16.39 2.25
C GLN A 54 8.69 -15.04 2.41
N SER A 55 9.63 -14.72 1.51
CA SER A 55 10.35 -13.44 1.53
C SER A 55 9.42 -12.24 1.42
N GLN A 56 8.48 -12.27 0.47
CA GLN A 56 7.49 -11.22 0.29
C GLN A 56 6.56 -11.07 1.51
N ALA A 57 6.17 -12.20 2.11
CA ALA A 57 5.30 -12.19 3.28
C ALA A 57 6.00 -11.60 4.50
N HIS A 58 7.27 -11.96 4.73
CA HIS A 58 8.08 -11.39 5.80
C HIS A 58 8.29 -9.89 5.60
N GLU A 59 8.64 -9.44 4.41
CA GLU A 59 8.80 -8.00 4.08
C GLU A 59 7.56 -7.19 4.45
N ARG A 60 6.36 -7.70 4.10
CA ARG A 60 5.09 -7.01 4.40
C ARG A 60 4.74 -7.06 5.88
N PHE A 61 5.01 -8.16 6.53
CA PHE A 61 4.80 -8.28 7.97
C PHE A 61 5.74 -7.35 8.74
N ASP A 62 7.02 -7.27 8.36
CA ASP A 62 8.00 -6.36 8.97
C ASP A 62 7.62 -4.90 8.74
N ALA A 63 7.12 -4.55 7.55
CA ALA A 63 6.59 -3.23 7.27
C ALA A 63 5.40 -2.87 8.19
N LEU A 64 4.51 -3.83 8.44
CA LEU A 64 3.36 -3.66 9.32
C LEU A 64 3.79 -3.60 10.79
N LEU A 65 4.81 -4.35 11.20
CA LEU A 65 5.40 -4.21 12.54
C LEU A 65 6.00 -2.83 12.75
N ALA A 66 6.74 -2.32 11.76
CA ALA A 66 7.29 -0.95 11.81
C ALA A 66 6.19 0.11 11.84
N PHE A 67 5.08 -0.11 11.16
CA PHE A 67 3.88 0.75 11.25
C PHE A 67 3.26 0.69 12.65
N ALA A 68 3.12 -0.51 13.23
CA ALA A 68 2.52 -0.72 14.56
C ALA A 68 3.32 -0.07 15.70
N GLN A 69 4.63 0.13 15.54
CA GLN A 69 5.44 0.90 16.51
C GLN A 69 4.97 2.34 16.66
N ARG A 70 4.48 2.95 15.58
CA ARG A 70 4.03 4.33 15.55
C ARG A 70 2.52 4.47 15.71
N TYR A 71 1.78 3.49 15.21
CA TYR A 71 0.32 3.42 15.22
C TYR A 71 -0.11 2.10 15.84
N PRO A 72 -0.18 2.02 17.18
CA PRO A 72 -0.46 0.77 17.87
C PRO A 72 -1.71 0.09 17.35
N CYS A 73 -1.58 -1.16 16.91
CA CYS A 73 -2.68 -1.90 16.30
C CYS A 73 -2.62 -3.38 16.66
N ARG A 74 -3.78 -4.03 16.66
CA ARG A 74 -3.87 -5.48 16.62
C ARG A 74 -3.71 -5.93 15.19
N ILE A 75 -2.74 -6.80 14.93
CA ILE A 75 -2.47 -7.37 13.62
C ILE A 75 -3.10 -8.76 13.55
N ILE A 76 -3.87 -9.04 12.50
CA ILE A 76 -4.38 -10.38 12.20
C ILE A 76 -3.81 -10.78 10.83
N VAL A 77 -3.05 -11.86 10.78
CA VAL A 77 -2.39 -12.35 9.56
C VAL A 77 -3.08 -13.61 9.08
N LEU A 78 -3.65 -13.57 7.88
CA LEU A 78 -4.34 -14.68 7.26
C LEU A 78 -3.42 -15.38 6.26
N CYS A 79 -3.14 -16.67 6.50
CA CYS A 79 -2.23 -17.48 5.69
C CYS A 79 -2.99 -18.66 5.10
N PRO A 80 -3.11 -18.80 3.77
CA PRO A 80 -3.68 -20.01 3.19
C PRO A 80 -2.76 -21.21 3.43
N THR A 81 -3.31 -22.34 3.85
CA THR A 81 -2.60 -23.59 4.15
C THR A 81 -3.04 -24.72 3.24
N ARG A 82 -2.12 -25.59 2.84
CA ARG A 82 -2.38 -26.74 1.99
C ARG A 82 -2.75 -27.99 2.76
N SER A 83 -2.25 -28.11 3.98
CA SER A 83 -2.50 -29.26 4.82
C SER A 83 -3.07 -28.82 6.16
N MET A 84 -4.23 -29.35 6.49
CA MET A 84 -4.76 -29.32 7.84
C MET A 84 -4.42 -30.66 8.49
N LEU A 85 -3.59 -30.63 9.49
CA LEU A 85 -3.46 -31.76 10.40
C LEU A 85 -4.80 -31.82 11.17
N ASP A 86 -5.54 -32.92 10.99
CA ASP A 86 -6.81 -33.20 11.66
C ASP A 86 -8.01 -32.27 11.31
N GLY A 87 -7.96 -31.56 10.17
CA GLY A 87 -9.08 -30.72 9.71
C GLY A 87 -9.30 -29.43 10.52
N SER A 88 -8.38 -29.07 11.41
CA SER A 88 -8.50 -27.87 12.25
C SER A 88 -7.67 -26.71 11.72
N MET A 89 -8.20 -25.50 11.84
CA MET A 89 -7.43 -24.26 11.59
C MET A 89 -6.23 -24.17 12.53
N ARG A 90 -5.12 -23.64 12.04
CA ARG A 90 -3.90 -23.43 12.83
C ARG A 90 -3.79 -21.99 13.25
N ALA A 91 -3.31 -21.74 14.44
CA ALA A 91 -3.07 -20.39 14.92
C ALA A 91 -1.69 -20.23 15.55
N LYS A 92 -1.14 -19.02 15.43
CA LYS A 92 0.02 -18.59 16.21
C LYS A 92 -0.26 -17.24 16.87
N LEU A 93 0.31 -17.04 18.03
CA LEU A 93 0.31 -15.77 18.75
C LEU A 93 1.75 -15.24 18.83
N PHE A 94 1.94 -14.01 18.40
CA PHE A 94 3.19 -13.26 18.50
C PHE A 94 2.94 -11.95 19.23
N SER A 95 3.87 -11.56 20.08
CA SER A 95 3.86 -10.25 20.74
C SER A 95 5.27 -9.68 20.75
N GLN A 96 5.38 -8.41 20.44
CA GLN A 96 6.64 -7.68 20.47
C GLN A 96 6.44 -6.31 21.11
N CYS A 97 7.26 -6.02 22.12
CA CYS A 97 7.26 -4.70 22.74
C CYS A 97 8.50 -3.93 22.33
N TYR A 98 8.31 -2.68 21.99
CA TYR A 98 9.36 -1.73 21.68
C TYR A 98 9.49 -0.76 22.85
N ILE A 99 10.71 -0.53 23.29
CA ILE A 99 11.03 0.42 24.34
C ILE A 99 11.73 1.61 23.68
N GLY A 100 11.10 2.77 23.75
CA GLY A 100 11.69 4.04 23.31
C GLY A 100 12.81 4.52 24.24
N ASP A 101 13.17 5.81 24.11
CA ASP A 101 14.24 6.40 24.93
C ASP A 101 13.90 6.46 26.43
N SER A 102 12.65 6.27 26.79
CA SER A 102 12.19 6.16 28.15
C SER A 102 11.22 4.98 28.34
N HIS A 103 11.16 4.42 29.57
CA HIS A 103 10.19 3.39 29.92
C HIS A 103 8.72 3.83 29.76
N ARG A 104 8.46 5.12 29.56
CA ARG A 104 7.13 5.68 29.28
C ARG A 104 6.76 5.59 27.80
N GLU A 105 7.72 5.27 26.94
CA GLU A 105 7.56 5.14 25.49
C GLU A 105 7.57 3.67 25.06
N MET A 106 7.03 2.80 25.87
CA MET A 106 6.86 1.39 25.51
C MET A 106 5.60 1.24 24.66
N CYS A 107 5.73 0.65 23.49
CA CYS A 107 4.64 0.25 22.62
C CYS A 107 4.72 -1.26 22.39
N CYS A 108 3.65 -1.97 22.69
CA CYS A 108 3.55 -3.40 22.40
C CYS A 108 2.56 -3.62 21.26
N CYS A 109 2.96 -4.41 20.27
CA CYS A 109 2.06 -4.90 19.24
C CYS A 109 1.86 -6.41 19.37
N GLU A 110 0.67 -6.85 19.03
CA GLU A 110 0.28 -8.26 19.01
C GLU A 110 -0.10 -8.65 17.57
N ALA A 111 0.34 -9.85 17.16
CA ALA A 111 -0.03 -10.41 15.88
C ALA A 111 -0.61 -11.83 16.07
N LEU A 112 -1.80 -12.03 15.53
CA LEU A 112 -2.56 -13.26 15.55
C LEU A 112 -2.51 -13.86 14.14
N PHE A 113 -1.87 -15.00 13.96
CA PHE A 113 -1.79 -15.68 12.68
C PHE A 113 -2.85 -16.78 12.61
N LEU A 114 -3.56 -16.82 11.51
CA LEU A 114 -4.55 -17.86 11.19
C LEU A 114 -4.17 -18.57 9.90
N GLY A 115 -3.89 -19.86 10.01
CA GLY A 115 -3.78 -20.77 8.88
C GLY A 115 -5.16 -21.32 8.54
N TYR A 116 -5.64 -21.08 7.30
CA TYR A 116 -6.98 -21.47 6.87
C TYR A 116 -6.95 -22.17 5.50
N GLN A 117 -7.95 -23.00 5.22
CA GLN A 117 -8.17 -23.52 3.88
C GLN A 117 -9.10 -22.59 3.08
N PRO A 118 -8.88 -22.44 1.76
CA PRO A 118 -9.72 -21.59 0.92
C PRO A 118 -11.20 -21.94 0.92
N ASP A 119 -11.53 -23.19 1.20
CA ASP A 119 -12.93 -23.65 1.25
C ASP A 119 -13.65 -23.22 2.55
N ASP A 120 -12.89 -22.72 3.54
CA ASP A 120 -13.42 -22.22 4.81
C ASP A 120 -13.88 -20.74 4.75
N CYS A 121 -14.06 -20.17 3.57
CA CYS A 121 -14.38 -18.75 3.37
C CYS A 121 -15.53 -18.22 4.24
N GLY A 122 -16.59 -19.01 4.40
CA GLY A 122 -17.74 -18.63 5.21
C GLY A 122 -17.45 -18.58 6.72
N TYR A 123 -16.53 -19.41 7.18
CA TYR A 123 -16.14 -19.46 8.58
C TYR A 123 -15.06 -18.43 8.93
N LEU A 124 -14.21 -18.08 7.96
CA LEU A 124 -13.08 -17.18 8.14
C LEU A 124 -13.51 -15.80 8.67
N GLY A 125 -14.60 -15.23 8.13
CA GLY A 125 -15.15 -13.95 8.59
C GLY A 125 -15.56 -13.98 10.04
N ASN A 126 -16.22 -15.05 10.49
CA ASN A 126 -16.63 -15.22 11.88
C ASN A 126 -15.41 -15.37 12.79
N GLN A 127 -14.40 -16.14 12.38
CA GLN A 127 -13.19 -16.33 13.17
C GLN A 127 -12.40 -15.04 13.34
N VAL A 128 -12.25 -14.26 12.26
CA VAL A 128 -11.59 -12.96 12.31
C VAL A 128 -12.36 -12.00 13.22
N SER A 129 -13.69 -11.97 13.14
CA SER A 129 -14.52 -11.07 13.96
C SER A 129 -14.34 -11.30 15.47
N VAL A 130 -14.10 -12.55 15.91
CA VAL A 130 -13.81 -12.86 17.31
C VAL A 130 -12.44 -12.34 17.74
N TRP A 131 -11.51 -12.20 16.82
CA TRP A 131 -10.15 -11.74 17.12
C TRP A 131 -9.96 -10.23 17.03
N LEU A 132 -10.90 -9.51 16.42
CA LEU A 132 -10.86 -8.05 16.39
C LEU A 132 -10.98 -7.46 17.79
N GLU A 133 -10.24 -6.39 18.05
CA GLU A 133 -10.50 -5.53 19.20
C GLU A 133 -11.81 -4.78 18.95
N PRO A 134 -12.81 -4.93 19.83
CA PRO A 134 -14.10 -4.32 19.63
C PRO A 134 -14.00 -2.79 19.58
N ASP A 135 -14.94 -2.16 18.88
CA ASP A 135 -15.08 -0.69 18.76
C ASP A 135 -13.91 0.03 18.07
N LEU A 136 -12.88 -0.69 17.58
CA LEU A 136 -11.78 -0.11 16.83
C LEU A 136 -11.99 -0.25 15.32
N PRO A 137 -11.53 0.76 14.52
CA PRO A 137 -11.60 0.68 13.08
C PRO A 137 -10.80 -0.52 12.54
N VAL A 138 -11.32 -1.16 11.51
CA VAL A 138 -10.71 -2.30 10.84
C VAL A 138 -10.19 -1.87 9.48
N TYR A 139 -8.96 -2.22 9.18
CA TYR A 139 -8.30 -2.05 7.88
C TYR A 139 -7.91 -3.41 7.33
N HIS A 140 -7.99 -3.58 6.02
CA HIS A 140 -7.67 -4.85 5.38
C HIS A 140 -6.61 -4.65 4.29
N TRP A 141 -5.53 -5.42 4.34
CA TRP A 141 -4.46 -5.39 3.35
C TRP A 141 -4.38 -6.74 2.61
N TYR A 142 -4.73 -6.73 1.34
CA TYR A 142 -4.59 -7.89 0.45
C TYR A 142 -3.20 -7.95 -0.18
N CYS A 143 -2.62 -9.17 -0.21
CA CYS A 143 -1.35 -9.46 -0.85
C CYS A 143 -1.45 -10.77 -1.63
N GLY A 144 -1.52 -10.71 -2.97
CA GLY A 144 -1.56 -11.88 -3.84
C GLY A 144 -2.81 -12.76 -3.69
N VAL A 145 -3.90 -12.20 -3.19
CA VAL A 145 -5.21 -12.88 -3.11
C VAL A 145 -5.93 -12.67 -4.44
N SER A 146 -6.39 -13.75 -5.07
CA SER A 146 -7.08 -13.65 -6.36
C SER A 146 -8.38 -12.86 -6.26
N SER A 147 -8.72 -12.13 -7.32
CA SER A 147 -9.95 -11.33 -7.43
C SER A 147 -11.20 -12.12 -7.09
N SER A 148 -11.32 -13.35 -7.61
CA SER A 148 -12.45 -14.25 -7.35
C SER A 148 -12.61 -14.63 -5.88
N ARG A 149 -11.54 -14.66 -5.10
CA ARG A 149 -11.59 -14.88 -3.64
C ARG A 149 -11.96 -13.61 -2.91
N ILE A 150 -11.44 -12.46 -3.32
CA ILE A 150 -11.77 -11.16 -2.72
C ILE A 150 -13.28 -10.90 -2.83
N GLU A 151 -13.91 -11.18 -3.98
CA GLU A 151 -15.36 -11.03 -4.17
C GLU A 151 -16.19 -11.86 -3.18
N GLN A 152 -15.72 -13.07 -2.83
CA GLN A 152 -16.38 -13.90 -1.82
C GLN A 152 -16.34 -13.28 -0.43
N TYR A 153 -15.35 -12.42 -0.14
CA TYR A 153 -15.19 -11.76 1.15
C TYR A 153 -15.99 -10.44 1.29
N PHE A 154 -16.57 -9.91 0.20
CA PHE A 154 -17.33 -8.66 0.25
C PHE A 154 -18.47 -8.66 1.26
N ARG A 155 -19.08 -9.82 1.51
CA ARG A 155 -20.19 -9.98 2.45
C ARG A 155 -19.80 -10.55 3.81
N THR A 156 -18.53 -10.81 4.03
CA THR A 156 -18.00 -11.45 5.25
C THR A 156 -16.86 -10.62 5.85
N LEU A 157 -15.64 -10.79 5.37
CA LEU A 157 -14.45 -10.14 5.91
C LEU A 157 -14.41 -8.62 5.73
N LEU A 158 -15.06 -8.09 4.69
CA LEU A 158 -15.02 -6.66 4.38
C LEU A 158 -16.19 -5.86 4.94
N VAL A 159 -17.12 -6.52 5.63
CA VAL A 159 -18.23 -5.82 6.30
C VAL A 159 -17.67 -4.96 7.44
N GLY A 160 -17.94 -3.65 7.38
CA GLY A 160 -17.46 -2.69 8.39
C GLY A 160 -15.98 -2.29 8.28
N VAL A 161 -15.24 -2.82 7.31
CA VAL A 161 -13.85 -2.39 7.04
C VAL A 161 -13.85 -0.94 6.61
N ARG A 162 -13.00 -0.12 7.27
CA ARG A 162 -12.89 1.32 7.00
C ARG A 162 -12.17 1.60 5.69
N ARG A 163 -11.09 0.84 5.40
CA ARG A 163 -10.33 0.93 4.15
C ARG A 163 -9.67 -0.41 3.83
N THR A 164 -9.63 -0.73 2.56
CA THR A 164 -8.93 -1.88 2.02
C THR A 164 -7.75 -1.38 1.19
N ILE A 165 -6.56 -1.96 1.42
CA ILE A 165 -5.36 -1.60 0.67
C ILE A 165 -4.81 -2.82 -0.07
N PHE A 166 -4.16 -2.55 -1.20
CA PHE A 166 -3.43 -3.51 -2.02
C PHE A 166 -2.24 -2.81 -2.68
N ASP A 167 -1.43 -3.52 -3.44
CA ASP A 167 -0.26 -2.98 -4.10
C ASP A 167 -0.20 -3.40 -5.57
N SER A 168 -0.63 -2.53 -6.47
CA SER A 168 -0.68 -2.81 -7.91
C SER A 168 0.69 -3.11 -8.54
N SER A 169 1.80 -2.77 -7.88
CA SER A 169 3.14 -3.12 -8.34
C SER A 169 3.44 -4.60 -8.19
N TYR A 170 2.75 -5.29 -7.27
CA TYR A 170 2.96 -6.71 -6.96
C TYR A 170 1.77 -7.61 -7.31
N GLU A 171 0.57 -7.04 -7.42
CA GLU A 171 -0.61 -7.83 -7.80
C GLU A 171 -0.55 -8.20 -9.29
N GLU A 172 -0.92 -9.45 -9.60
CA GLU A 172 -1.01 -9.93 -10.98
C GLU A 172 -2.29 -9.45 -11.67
N GLU A 173 -3.35 -9.26 -10.89
CA GLU A 173 -4.67 -8.86 -11.33
C GLU A 173 -4.93 -7.41 -10.96
N ASP A 174 -5.64 -6.69 -11.81
CA ASP A 174 -6.07 -5.32 -11.51
C ASP A 174 -7.30 -5.36 -10.59
N LEU A 175 -7.06 -5.22 -9.30
CA LEU A 175 -8.10 -5.25 -8.28
C LEU A 175 -9.06 -4.06 -8.34
N THR A 176 -8.73 -2.99 -9.07
CA THR A 176 -9.64 -1.85 -9.26
C THR A 176 -10.82 -2.18 -10.17
N LEU A 177 -10.71 -3.25 -10.97
CA LEU A 177 -11.76 -3.70 -11.88
C LEU A 177 -12.86 -4.52 -11.19
N LEU A 178 -12.68 -4.89 -9.93
CA LEU A 178 -13.70 -5.59 -9.16
C LEU A 178 -14.88 -4.66 -8.84
N ASP A 179 -16.06 -5.23 -8.72
CA ASP A 179 -17.28 -4.51 -8.32
C ASP A 179 -17.32 -4.30 -6.79
N TRP A 180 -16.40 -3.45 -6.30
CA TRP A 180 -16.28 -3.16 -4.88
C TRP A 180 -17.57 -2.54 -4.33
N PRO A 181 -18.06 -2.99 -3.15
CA PRO A 181 -19.23 -2.39 -2.52
C PRO A 181 -19.08 -0.88 -2.23
N ASP A 182 -17.87 -0.46 -1.94
CA ASP A 182 -17.50 0.96 -1.76
C ASP A 182 -16.10 1.20 -2.34
N PRO A 183 -15.98 1.57 -3.62
CA PRO A 183 -14.68 1.83 -4.26
C PRO A 183 -13.86 2.94 -3.61
N HIS A 184 -14.51 3.88 -2.89
CA HIS A 184 -13.81 4.96 -2.18
C HIS A 184 -13.02 4.49 -0.95
N ARG A 185 -13.24 3.25 -0.53
CA ARG A 185 -12.48 2.61 0.55
C ARG A 185 -11.32 1.76 0.06
N LEU A 186 -11.12 1.70 -1.25
CA LEU A 186 -10.02 0.98 -1.85
C LEU A 186 -8.86 1.94 -2.09
N GLU A 187 -7.65 1.58 -1.63
CA GLU A 187 -6.43 2.36 -1.82
C GLU A 187 -5.28 1.49 -2.31
N ASP A 188 -4.48 2.06 -3.21
CA ASP A 188 -3.31 1.41 -3.78
C ASP A 188 -2.04 1.95 -3.13
N LEU A 189 -1.22 1.08 -2.57
CA LEU A 189 0.08 1.45 -1.99
C LEU A 189 1.02 2.09 -3.02
N ALA A 190 0.89 1.74 -4.31
CA ALA A 190 1.62 2.43 -5.37
C ALA A 190 1.24 3.92 -5.44
N ASN A 191 -0.05 4.26 -5.22
CA ASN A 191 -0.50 5.63 -5.13
C ASN A 191 0.07 6.37 -3.91
N ALA A 192 0.12 5.71 -2.75
CA ALA A 192 0.74 6.26 -1.53
C ALA A 192 2.24 6.55 -1.75
N ARG A 193 2.98 5.62 -2.36
CA ARG A 193 4.40 5.81 -2.68
C ARG A 193 4.68 7.00 -3.59
N LEU A 194 3.69 7.41 -4.39
CA LEU A 194 3.82 8.55 -5.30
C LEU A 194 3.73 9.92 -4.63
N LEU A 195 3.37 10.02 -3.37
CA LEU A 195 3.21 11.31 -2.69
C LEU A 195 4.41 12.25 -2.89
N PRO A 196 5.68 11.86 -2.64
CA PRO A 196 6.83 12.74 -2.85
C PRO A 196 7.03 13.13 -4.33
N PHE A 197 6.68 12.23 -5.26
CA PHE A 197 6.79 12.49 -6.69
C PHE A 197 5.75 13.51 -7.14
N ARG A 198 4.48 13.32 -6.73
CA ARG A 198 3.40 14.28 -7.01
C ARG A 198 3.69 15.64 -6.43
N GLN A 199 4.25 15.71 -5.23
CA GLN A 199 4.66 16.97 -4.61
C GLN A 199 5.75 17.66 -5.43
N ALA A 200 6.81 16.95 -5.85
CA ALA A 200 7.89 17.55 -6.64
C ALA A 200 7.40 18.06 -8.00
N ILE A 201 6.63 17.24 -8.72
CA ILE A 201 6.06 17.60 -10.04
C ILE A 201 5.06 18.74 -9.89
N GLY A 202 4.10 18.62 -8.95
CA GLY A 202 3.04 19.58 -8.75
C GLY A 202 3.55 20.93 -8.30
N GLN A 203 4.53 20.97 -7.39
CA GLN A 203 5.16 22.21 -6.92
C GLN A 203 5.81 22.97 -8.07
N TYR A 204 6.51 22.27 -8.98
CA TYR A 204 7.11 22.91 -10.14
C TYR A 204 6.04 23.41 -11.13
N LEU A 205 5.10 22.56 -11.51
CA LEU A 205 4.08 22.90 -12.50
C LEU A 205 3.09 23.98 -11.99
N SER A 206 2.90 24.13 -10.69
CA SER A 206 2.05 25.18 -10.11
C SER A 206 2.53 26.60 -10.34
N SER A 207 3.78 26.77 -10.80
CA SER A 207 4.33 28.09 -11.16
C SER A 207 3.82 28.60 -12.53
N TYR A 208 3.15 27.76 -13.32
CA TYR A 208 2.62 28.10 -14.63
C TYR A 208 1.09 28.23 -14.61
N ALA A 209 0.54 29.07 -15.49
CA ALA A 209 -0.89 29.15 -15.67
C ALA A 209 -1.45 27.84 -16.26
N SER A 210 -2.69 27.49 -15.91
CA SER A 210 -3.35 26.26 -16.39
C SER A 210 -3.39 26.18 -17.91
N GLU A 211 -3.60 27.34 -18.58
CA GLU A 211 -3.59 27.45 -20.02
C GLU A 211 -2.22 27.11 -20.60
N ASP A 212 -1.12 27.58 -20.00
CA ASP A 212 0.23 27.29 -20.47
C ASP A 212 0.58 25.81 -20.39
N LEU A 213 0.08 25.13 -19.35
CA LEU A 213 0.28 23.70 -19.16
C LEU A 213 -0.46 22.86 -20.19
N ARG A 214 -1.61 23.33 -20.66
CA ARG A 214 -2.49 22.56 -21.51
C ARG A 214 -2.45 22.98 -22.98
N CYS A 215 -2.33 24.28 -23.25
CA CYS A 215 -2.29 24.78 -24.61
C CYS A 215 -1.18 24.10 -25.44
N CYS A 216 -1.56 23.58 -26.58
CA CYS A 216 -0.63 22.93 -27.50
C CYS A 216 0.00 21.61 -26.99
N LEU A 217 -0.42 21.09 -25.86
CA LEU A 217 0.03 19.80 -25.36
C LEU A 217 -0.52 18.67 -26.24
N LYS A 218 0.37 17.93 -26.89
CA LYS A 218 0.03 16.81 -27.79
C LYS A 218 0.09 15.46 -27.12
N LYS A 219 1.15 15.24 -26.34
CA LYS A 219 1.46 13.91 -25.82
C LYS A 219 2.05 14.00 -24.43
N VAL A 220 1.58 13.09 -23.58
CA VAL A 220 2.16 12.79 -22.27
C VAL A 220 2.69 11.36 -22.31
N THR A 221 3.98 11.20 -22.11
CA THR A 221 4.63 9.89 -22.07
C THR A 221 5.21 9.66 -20.68
N LEU A 222 4.93 8.50 -20.13
CA LEU A 222 5.49 8.03 -18.87
C LEU A 222 6.29 6.76 -19.14
N ARG A 223 7.57 6.73 -18.73
CA ARG A 223 8.45 5.57 -18.88
C ARG A 223 8.84 5.03 -17.53
N HIS A 224 8.90 3.72 -17.39
CA HIS A 224 9.16 3.06 -16.10
C HIS A 224 9.95 1.76 -16.27
N ILE A 225 10.71 1.37 -15.22
CA ILE A 225 11.23 0.01 -15.05
C ILE A 225 10.14 -0.89 -14.44
N ASP A 226 10.30 -2.21 -14.53
CA ASP A 226 9.26 -3.18 -14.12
C ASP A 226 8.74 -2.98 -12.70
N VAL A 227 9.63 -2.75 -11.76
CA VAL A 227 9.27 -2.58 -10.34
C VAL A 227 8.46 -1.31 -10.07
N MET A 228 8.40 -0.36 -11.01
CA MET A 228 7.66 0.90 -10.92
C MET A 228 6.36 0.89 -11.75
N ARG A 229 5.89 -0.28 -12.16
CA ARG A 229 4.68 -0.41 -13.02
C ARG A 229 3.44 0.19 -12.37
N GLY A 230 3.18 -0.12 -11.12
CA GLY A 230 2.02 0.40 -10.38
C GLY A 230 2.10 1.91 -10.23
N GLU A 231 3.26 2.42 -9.82
CA GLU A 231 3.53 3.85 -9.71
C GLU A 231 3.32 4.57 -11.04
N ALA A 232 3.75 3.98 -12.15
CA ALA A 232 3.55 4.56 -13.48
C ALA A 232 2.07 4.67 -13.84
N GLN A 233 1.29 3.63 -13.56
CA GLN A 233 -0.16 3.64 -13.80
C GLN A 233 -0.86 4.71 -12.95
N GLN A 234 -0.57 4.76 -11.66
CA GLN A 234 -1.17 5.73 -10.73
C GLN A 234 -0.73 7.17 -11.03
N LEU A 235 0.55 7.39 -11.38
CA LEU A 235 1.04 8.71 -11.78
C LEU A 235 0.35 9.20 -13.06
N MET A 236 0.18 8.32 -14.05
CA MET A 236 -0.54 8.66 -15.27
C MET A 236 -2.01 9.00 -14.99
N HIS A 237 -2.65 8.26 -14.10
CA HIS A 237 -4.03 8.54 -13.67
C HIS A 237 -4.12 9.93 -13.03
N TRP A 238 -3.22 10.25 -12.10
CA TRP A 238 -3.16 11.55 -11.44
C TRP A 238 -2.93 12.70 -12.43
N ILE A 239 -1.96 12.57 -13.36
CA ILE A 239 -1.67 13.59 -14.40
C ILE A 239 -2.89 13.82 -15.30
N LYS A 240 -3.59 12.76 -15.70
CA LYS A 240 -4.83 12.90 -16.50
C LYS A 240 -5.89 13.71 -15.75
N GLY A 241 -6.07 13.44 -14.47
CA GLY A 241 -7.00 14.20 -13.61
C GLY A 241 -6.62 15.67 -13.50
N CYS A 242 -5.35 15.97 -13.22
CA CYS A 242 -4.85 17.35 -13.12
C CYS A 242 -5.03 18.11 -14.45
N LEU A 243 -4.64 17.51 -15.58
CA LEU A 243 -4.78 18.13 -16.89
C LEU A 243 -6.24 18.29 -17.32
N ALA A 244 -7.13 17.39 -16.90
CA ALA A 244 -8.56 17.55 -17.12
C ALA A 244 -9.12 18.76 -16.35
N SER A 245 -8.66 18.98 -15.12
CA SER A 245 -9.05 20.13 -14.29
C SER A 245 -8.52 21.47 -14.83
N CYS A 246 -7.44 21.45 -15.63
CA CYS A 246 -6.92 22.64 -16.31
C CYS A 246 -7.70 23.01 -17.60
N ARG A 247 -8.74 22.27 -17.97
CA ARG A 247 -9.51 22.50 -19.21
C ARG A 247 -10.38 23.74 -19.07
N SER A 248 -10.22 24.68 -20.04
CA SER A 248 -11.13 25.82 -20.14
C SER A 248 -12.41 25.43 -20.91
N PRO A 249 -13.57 26.10 -20.64
CA PRO A 249 -14.80 25.87 -21.40
C PRO A 249 -14.66 26.13 -22.90
N GLU A 250 -13.73 26.96 -23.31
CA GLU A 250 -13.47 27.37 -24.71
C GLU A 250 -12.73 26.31 -25.53
N GLU A 251 -12.16 25.29 -24.86
CA GLU A 251 -11.45 24.19 -25.53
C GLU A 251 -12.37 23.06 -26.04
N ALA A 252 -13.66 23.31 -26.20
CA ALA A 252 -14.60 22.37 -26.81
C ALA A 252 -14.26 22.18 -28.28
N GLY A 253 -13.41 21.19 -28.60
CA GLY A 253 -12.93 20.89 -29.95
C GLY A 253 -11.39 20.77 -30.07
N ALA A 254 -10.66 20.96 -28.98
CA ALA A 254 -9.23 20.75 -28.94
C ALA A 254 -8.85 19.29 -29.26
N ILE A 255 -7.74 19.09 -29.95
CA ILE A 255 -7.19 17.77 -30.25
C ILE A 255 -6.94 17.03 -28.92
N PRO A 256 -7.40 15.78 -28.79
CA PRO A 256 -7.22 15.03 -27.55
C PRO A 256 -5.73 14.78 -27.28
N ILE A 257 -5.31 14.96 -26.03
CA ILE A 257 -3.96 14.65 -25.58
C ILE A 257 -3.76 13.14 -25.66
N GLN A 258 -2.66 12.70 -26.27
CA GLN A 258 -2.27 11.30 -26.28
C GLN A 258 -1.54 10.95 -24.98
N TYR A 259 -1.96 9.87 -24.31
CA TYR A 259 -1.33 9.38 -23.11
C TYR A 259 -0.71 8.01 -23.35
N GLN A 260 0.57 7.85 -23.03
CA GLN A 260 1.31 6.61 -23.28
C GLN A 260 2.15 6.23 -22.06
N ILE A 261 2.11 4.94 -21.69
CA ILE A 261 3.01 4.34 -20.70
C ILE A 261 3.93 3.39 -21.44
N GLU A 262 5.23 3.50 -21.22
CA GLU A 262 6.28 2.72 -21.88
C GLU A 262 7.15 2.04 -20.82
N ARG A 263 7.42 0.76 -21.03
CA ARG A 263 8.40 0.03 -20.24
C ARG A 263 9.81 0.33 -20.73
N ILE A 264 10.72 0.60 -19.80
CA ILE A 264 12.15 0.72 -20.06
C ILE A 264 12.80 -0.65 -19.83
N ALA A 265 13.73 -1.06 -20.70
CA ALA A 265 14.52 -2.23 -20.45
C ALA A 265 15.53 -1.95 -19.31
N ASP A 266 15.61 -2.83 -18.32
CA ASP A 266 16.41 -2.65 -17.07
C ASP A 266 17.93 -2.55 -17.26
N LEU A 267 18.43 -2.70 -18.48
CA LEU A 267 19.86 -2.75 -18.77
C LEU A 267 20.43 -1.37 -19.05
N GLY A 268 20.92 -0.71 -18.02
CA GLY A 268 21.82 0.44 -18.14
C GLY A 268 21.17 1.81 -18.22
N GLU A 269 19.88 1.93 -17.94
CA GLU A 269 19.25 3.25 -17.84
C GLU A 269 19.37 3.81 -16.43
N GLU A 270 19.82 5.08 -16.34
CA GLU A 270 19.99 5.77 -15.05
C GLU A 270 18.62 6.14 -14.44
N GLU A 271 17.54 6.13 -15.22
CA GLU A 271 16.20 6.52 -14.78
C GLU A 271 15.31 5.33 -14.46
N SER A 272 14.60 5.39 -13.31
CA SER A 272 13.62 4.38 -12.90
C SER A 272 12.18 4.74 -13.30
N LEU A 273 11.88 6.03 -13.36
CA LEU A 273 10.57 6.57 -13.72
C LEU A 273 10.78 7.96 -14.36
N SER A 274 10.12 8.23 -15.48
CA SER A 274 10.14 9.54 -16.10
C SER A 274 8.81 9.93 -16.70
N LEU A 275 8.53 11.23 -16.69
CA LEU A 275 7.33 11.87 -17.23
C LEU A 275 7.72 12.94 -18.23
N ASN A 276 7.19 12.87 -19.46
CA ASN A 276 7.47 13.82 -20.51
C ASN A 276 6.16 14.42 -21.05
N PHE A 277 6.12 15.76 -21.16
CA PHE A 277 5.08 16.50 -21.86
C PHE A 277 5.66 17.05 -23.17
N ASN A 278 5.05 16.71 -24.28
CA ASN A 278 5.46 17.15 -25.61
C ASN A 278 4.39 18.07 -26.20
N TYR A 279 4.78 19.31 -26.50
CA TYR A 279 3.92 20.34 -27.06
C TYR A 279 4.12 20.48 -28.58
N SER A 280 3.16 21.08 -29.29
CA SER A 280 3.27 21.32 -30.73
C SER A 280 4.17 22.50 -31.12
N ASP A 281 4.46 23.36 -30.16
CA ASP A 281 5.22 24.61 -30.33
C ASP A 281 6.65 24.53 -29.79
N SER A 282 7.23 23.35 -29.77
CA SER A 282 8.59 23.07 -29.30
C SER A 282 8.82 23.23 -27.76
N ARG A 283 7.80 23.56 -27.01
CA ARG A 283 7.90 23.49 -25.53
C ARG A 283 8.00 22.04 -25.10
N GLU A 284 8.69 21.83 -24.00
CA GLU A 284 8.88 20.51 -23.41
C GLU A 284 8.91 20.62 -21.88
N PHE A 285 8.39 19.61 -21.22
CA PHE A 285 8.61 19.35 -19.81
C PHE A 285 9.04 17.91 -19.66
N LYS A 286 10.12 17.69 -18.94
CA LYS A 286 10.63 16.37 -18.58
C LYS A 286 10.95 16.34 -17.12
N TRP A 287 10.37 15.36 -16.43
CA TRP A 287 10.72 15.01 -15.05
C TRP A 287 11.26 13.58 -15.05
N ARG A 288 12.31 13.32 -14.29
CA ARG A 288 12.88 11.98 -14.16
C ARG A 288 13.36 11.71 -12.74
N LYS A 289 13.16 10.47 -12.29
CA LYS A 289 13.72 9.90 -11.07
C LYS A 289 14.83 8.95 -11.46
N PHE A 290 16.02 9.16 -10.88
CA PHE A 290 17.15 8.26 -11.09
C PHE A 290 16.98 6.96 -10.31
N SER A 291 17.55 5.87 -10.83
CA SER A 291 17.53 4.56 -10.19
C SER A 291 18.27 4.57 -8.87
N ASP A 292 19.39 5.30 -8.83
CA ASP A 292 20.25 5.39 -7.65
C ASP A 292 19.92 6.63 -6.81
N GLY A 293 19.64 6.39 -5.52
CA GLY A 293 19.47 7.43 -4.52
C GLY A 293 18.19 8.27 -4.63
N PRO A 294 18.10 9.35 -3.86
CA PRO A 294 16.89 10.18 -3.74
C PRO A 294 16.85 11.31 -4.78
N MET A 295 17.64 11.27 -5.82
CA MET A 295 17.72 12.37 -6.79
C MET A 295 16.78 12.21 -7.95
N GLY A 296 16.21 13.32 -8.38
CA GLY A 296 15.46 13.48 -9.61
C GLY A 296 15.84 14.79 -10.30
N GLU A 297 15.36 14.97 -11.51
CA GLU A 297 15.64 16.14 -12.33
C GLU A 297 14.39 16.60 -13.07
N ILE A 298 14.26 17.91 -13.19
CA ILE A 298 13.27 18.56 -14.04
C ILE A 298 14.03 19.35 -15.11
N GLU A 299 13.66 19.13 -16.37
CA GLU A 299 14.02 19.95 -17.52
C GLU A 299 12.73 20.52 -18.14
N SER A 300 12.66 21.84 -18.32
CA SER A 300 11.45 22.46 -18.85
C SER A 300 11.77 23.68 -19.70
N SER A 301 11.02 23.85 -20.76
CA SER A 301 11.03 25.07 -21.61
C SER A 301 9.65 25.75 -21.67
N ILE A 302 8.72 25.39 -20.79
CA ILE A 302 7.34 25.95 -20.77
C ILE A 302 7.39 27.48 -20.62
N GLY A 303 8.25 28.02 -19.78
CA GLY A 303 8.43 29.47 -19.58
C GLY A 303 9.25 30.19 -20.65
N GLY A 304 9.52 29.56 -21.81
CA GLY A 304 10.27 30.11 -22.91
C GLY A 304 11.79 30.06 -22.79
N LYS A 305 12.32 29.66 -21.62
CA LYS A 305 13.75 29.36 -21.41
C LYS A 305 13.88 27.92 -20.94
N LEU A 306 14.95 27.29 -21.38
CA LEU A 306 15.28 25.95 -20.87
C LEU A 306 15.78 26.10 -19.42
N GLU A 307 15.07 25.49 -18.50
CA GLU A 307 15.42 25.37 -17.09
C GLU A 307 15.79 23.92 -16.78
N LYS A 308 16.79 23.76 -15.94
CA LYS A 308 17.20 22.45 -15.43
C LYS A 308 17.37 22.54 -13.91
N ILE A 309 16.58 21.73 -13.19
CA ILE A 309 16.51 21.77 -11.73
C ILE A 309 16.68 20.35 -11.21
N SER A 310 17.63 20.19 -10.28
CA SER A 310 17.74 18.94 -9.51
C SER A 310 16.76 18.97 -8.35
N THR A 311 16.04 17.89 -8.15
CA THR A 311 15.07 17.72 -7.06
C THR A 311 15.49 16.56 -6.17
N ARG A 312 15.28 16.71 -4.85
CA ARG A 312 15.44 15.59 -3.92
C ARG A 312 14.08 14.98 -3.66
N ILE A 313 13.95 13.69 -3.93
CA ILE A 313 12.72 12.93 -3.77
C ILE A 313 13.03 11.79 -2.80
N GLU A 314 12.68 11.96 -1.55
CA GLU A 314 12.84 10.91 -0.54
C GLU A 314 11.64 9.95 -0.60
N PRO A 315 11.85 8.68 -0.94
CA PRO A 315 10.79 7.69 -0.90
C PRO A 315 10.20 7.57 0.51
N LEU A 316 8.91 7.35 0.60
CA LEU A 316 8.30 7.03 1.89
C LEU A 316 8.88 5.72 2.42
N SER A 317 9.18 5.68 3.71
CA SER A 317 9.47 4.42 4.39
C SER A 317 8.24 3.50 4.40
N ALA A 318 8.44 2.20 4.61
CA ALA A 318 7.33 1.23 4.57
C ALA A 318 6.17 1.61 5.51
N HIS A 319 6.45 2.06 6.73
CA HIS A 319 5.41 2.49 7.68
C HIS A 319 4.72 3.79 7.27
N GLN A 320 5.44 4.74 6.64
CA GLN A 320 4.84 5.98 6.13
C GLN A 320 3.92 5.70 4.95
N MET A 321 4.32 4.79 4.04
CA MET A 321 3.49 4.36 2.92
C MET A 321 2.18 3.73 3.40
N ILE A 322 2.24 2.84 4.40
CA ILE A 322 1.04 2.24 4.99
C ILE A 322 0.16 3.32 5.64
N ALA A 323 0.76 4.25 6.39
CA ALA A 323 0.02 5.34 7.03
C ALA A 323 -0.67 6.24 6.01
N GLU A 324 0.03 6.61 4.92
CA GLU A 324 -0.54 7.38 3.82
C GLU A 324 -1.75 6.67 3.22
N ALA A 325 -1.61 5.38 2.87
CA ALA A 325 -2.70 4.60 2.28
C ALA A 325 -3.89 4.38 3.23
N LEU A 326 -3.65 4.24 4.54
CA LEU A 326 -4.73 3.96 5.50
C LEU A 326 -5.48 5.22 5.95
N PHE A 327 -4.84 6.39 5.98
CA PHE A 327 -5.40 7.57 6.64
C PHE A 327 -5.75 8.71 5.70
N PHE A 328 -5.11 8.79 4.53
CA PHE A 328 -5.24 9.89 3.57
C PHE A 328 -5.71 9.41 2.21
#